data_0760b0e134e739bedaf35335bd8ec14f
#
_entry.id   0760b0e134e739bedaf35335bd8ec14f
#
_cell.length_a   1.000
_cell.length_b   1.000
_cell.length_c   1.000
_cell.angle_alpha   90.00
_cell.angle_beta   90.00
_cell.angle_gamma   90.00
#
_symmetry.space_group_name_H-M   'P 1'
#
loop_
_entity.id
_entity.type
_entity.pdbx_description
1 polymer ?
#
loop_
_entity_poly.entity_id
_entity_poly.type
_entity_poly.pdbx_seq_one_letter_code
_entity_poly.pdbx_strand_id
1 'polypeptide(L)'
;MATRIVTVVGASGTLGSEIVRALLEKGARVRAVVRATSARTKLESLGVSDFVVAVLMDALSLERALTTEPRAVAVVASAAGFTAHSARTKGDNSRTDTEGYRNLVDATKNAGVPRFILISILECDKAPDVPHFSQKFATEKYLEEKNQPYLALRAGAFLDRAHDVVAQKVRKGFFPDIVPGVALDMIYSPDLARYAAEAALDMPASTLNQSVDVRCNVPTTGPMVAAAFTRVLGRSVVAKPVIQPIFVPMLPPVACFVPSLRDQVKVLTWIRKGGFVSHESHKQKDLFGELPTIEDSVARYCRDKGLIKPTAP
;
A
#
# COMPACT_ATOMS: atom_id res chain seq x y z
N MET A 1 -4.87 -17.81 25.53
CA MET A 1 -5.64 -17.61 24.27
C MET A 1 -4.86 -18.25 23.13
N ALA A 2 -5.52 -18.92 22.18
CA ALA A 2 -4.84 -19.46 21.01
C ALA A 2 -4.27 -18.31 20.17
N THR A 3 -3.02 -18.46 19.72
CA THR A 3 -2.35 -17.43 18.93
C THR A 3 -3.02 -17.33 17.54
N ARG A 4 -3.56 -16.16 17.20
CA ARG A 4 -4.20 -15.92 15.89
C ARG A 4 -3.14 -15.88 14.79
N ILE A 5 -3.34 -16.64 13.72
CA ILE A 5 -2.46 -16.65 12.56
C ILE A 5 -3.04 -15.75 11.48
N VAL A 6 -2.21 -14.86 10.93
CA VAL A 6 -2.56 -14.04 9.75
C VAL A 6 -1.59 -14.38 8.62
N THR A 7 -2.15 -14.75 7.48
CA THR A 7 -1.36 -14.98 6.26
C THR A 7 -1.14 -13.66 5.53
N VAL A 8 0.12 -13.32 5.24
CA VAL A 8 0.47 -12.08 4.53
C VAL A 8 1.07 -12.41 3.17
N VAL A 9 0.37 -12.00 2.11
CA VAL A 9 0.82 -12.13 0.71
C VAL A 9 1.50 -10.84 0.30
N GLY A 10 2.77 -10.95 -0.17
CA GLY A 10 3.61 -9.78 -0.42
C GLY A 10 4.40 -9.32 0.82
N ALA A 11 4.54 -10.19 1.83
CA ALA A 11 5.20 -9.92 3.10
C ALA A 11 6.62 -9.33 2.99
N SER A 12 7.40 -9.74 1.98
CA SER A 12 8.78 -9.26 1.75
C SER A 12 8.87 -7.88 1.10
N GLY A 13 7.73 -7.31 0.66
CA GLY A 13 7.67 -5.95 0.11
C GLY A 13 7.82 -4.87 1.18
N THR A 14 8.01 -3.61 0.76
CA THR A 14 8.13 -2.47 1.67
C THR A 14 6.93 -2.36 2.60
N LEU A 15 5.72 -2.24 2.06
CA LEU A 15 4.49 -2.19 2.86
C LEU A 15 4.22 -3.52 3.57
N GLY A 16 4.44 -4.66 2.89
CA GLY A 16 4.21 -5.98 3.48
C GLY A 16 5.01 -6.20 4.77
N SER A 17 6.27 -5.74 4.81
CA SER A 17 7.08 -5.83 6.03
C SER A 17 6.61 -4.93 7.17
N GLU A 18 6.01 -3.77 6.87
CA GLU A 18 5.36 -2.93 7.89
C GLU A 18 4.07 -3.58 8.42
N ILE A 19 3.28 -4.21 7.54
CA ILE A 19 2.10 -5.00 7.94
C ILE A 19 2.49 -6.17 8.84
N VAL A 20 3.56 -6.89 8.49
CA VAL A 20 4.11 -7.97 9.32
C VAL A 20 4.48 -7.45 10.71
N ARG A 21 5.19 -6.32 10.79
CA ARG A 21 5.54 -5.68 12.06
C ARG A 21 4.30 -5.35 12.89
N ALA A 22 3.32 -4.66 12.31
CA ALA A 22 2.09 -4.28 12.99
C ALA A 22 1.27 -5.48 13.51
N LEU A 23 1.25 -6.59 12.77
CA LEU A 23 0.62 -7.84 13.19
C LEU A 23 1.35 -8.49 14.38
N LEU A 24 2.69 -8.52 14.34
CA LEU A 24 3.52 -9.06 15.44
C LEU A 24 3.38 -8.22 16.69
N GLU A 25 3.35 -6.89 16.61
CA GLU A 25 3.10 -5.96 17.73
C GLU A 25 1.73 -6.20 18.39
N LYS A 26 0.72 -6.67 17.62
CA LYS A 26 -0.58 -7.10 18.14
C LYS A 26 -0.58 -8.54 18.68
N GLY A 27 0.56 -9.20 18.76
CA GLY A 27 0.71 -10.57 19.26
C GLY A 27 0.18 -11.65 18.32
N ALA A 28 -0.04 -11.34 17.05
CA ALA A 28 -0.38 -12.35 16.06
C ALA A 28 0.84 -13.15 15.60
N ARG A 29 0.64 -14.41 15.21
CA ARG A 29 1.63 -15.17 14.44
C ARG A 29 1.43 -14.84 12.95
N VAL A 30 2.51 -14.51 12.27
CA VAL A 30 2.45 -14.22 10.83
C VAL A 30 2.93 -15.43 10.04
N ARG A 31 2.10 -15.88 9.10
CA ARG A 31 2.48 -16.79 8.02
C ARG A 31 2.81 -15.96 6.78
N ALA A 32 4.09 -15.86 6.46
CA ALA A 32 4.56 -15.09 5.34
C ALA A 32 4.54 -15.91 4.04
N VAL A 33 3.73 -15.49 3.07
CA VAL A 33 3.77 -16.04 1.71
C VAL A 33 4.90 -15.37 0.95
N VAL A 34 5.87 -16.17 0.52
CA VAL A 34 7.08 -15.71 -0.18
C VAL A 34 7.29 -16.52 -1.46
N ARG A 35 7.94 -15.93 -2.45
CA ARG A 35 8.43 -16.67 -3.60
C ARG A 35 9.69 -17.46 -3.20
N ALA A 36 9.99 -18.55 -3.89
CA ALA A 36 11.19 -19.34 -3.61
C ALA A 36 12.48 -18.51 -3.63
N THR A 37 12.53 -17.48 -4.48
CA THR A 37 13.67 -16.56 -4.63
C THR A 37 13.64 -15.34 -3.70
N SER A 38 12.63 -15.21 -2.83
CA SER A 38 12.53 -14.04 -1.94
C SER A 38 13.53 -14.11 -0.81
N ALA A 39 14.24 -13.01 -0.55
CA ALA A 39 15.05 -12.88 0.65
C ALA A 39 14.15 -12.86 1.90
N ARG A 40 14.48 -13.68 2.90
CA ARG A 40 13.70 -13.84 4.15
C ARG A 40 14.31 -13.08 5.32
N THR A 41 15.59 -12.72 5.23
CA THR A 41 16.39 -12.13 6.33
C THR A 41 15.67 -10.97 7.04
N LYS A 42 15.03 -10.06 6.29
CA LYS A 42 14.28 -8.95 6.89
C LYS A 42 13.09 -9.44 7.71
N LEU A 43 12.36 -10.46 7.23
CA LEU A 43 11.21 -11.01 7.94
C LEU A 43 11.64 -11.84 9.16
N GLU A 44 12.72 -12.58 9.03
CA GLU A 44 13.33 -13.35 10.14
C GLU A 44 13.82 -12.41 11.26
N SER A 45 14.43 -11.27 10.90
CA SER A 45 14.84 -10.26 11.89
C SER A 45 13.66 -9.58 12.59
N LEU A 46 12.45 -9.61 12.02
CA LEU A 46 11.22 -9.19 12.67
C LEU A 46 10.61 -10.28 13.57
N GLY A 47 11.12 -11.51 13.55
CA GLY A 47 10.61 -12.63 14.35
C GLY A 47 9.66 -13.57 13.59
N VAL A 48 9.56 -13.45 12.26
CA VAL A 48 8.77 -14.39 11.47
C VAL A 48 9.50 -15.70 11.31
N SER A 49 8.85 -16.80 11.68
CA SER A 49 9.36 -18.17 11.53
C SER A 49 8.47 -19.06 10.64
N ASP A 50 7.24 -18.62 10.33
CA ASP A 50 6.28 -19.38 9.52
C ASP A 50 6.30 -18.85 8.08
N PHE A 51 6.96 -19.58 7.18
CA PHE A 51 7.08 -19.26 5.77
C PHE A 51 6.44 -20.33 4.90
N VAL A 52 5.63 -19.89 3.95
CA VAL A 52 5.09 -20.77 2.90
C VAL A 52 5.49 -20.23 1.53
N VAL A 53 5.88 -21.15 0.65
CA VAL A 53 6.28 -20.79 -0.72
C VAL A 53 5.05 -20.90 -1.62
N ALA A 54 4.63 -19.77 -2.19
CA ALA A 54 3.58 -19.73 -3.20
C ALA A 54 3.77 -18.56 -4.16
N VAL A 55 3.17 -18.68 -5.34
CA VAL A 55 3.20 -17.67 -6.40
C VAL A 55 1.77 -17.35 -6.80
N LEU A 56 1.42 -16.09 -6.92
CA LEU A 56 0.06 -15.65 -7.27
C LEU A 56 -0.46 -16.28 -8.57
N MET A 57 0.45 -16.55 -9.52
CA MET A 57 0.11 -17.19 -10.80
C MET A 57 -0.03 -18.72 -10.73
N ASP A 58 0.19 -19.33 -9.57
CA ASP A 58 0.05 -20.77 -9.33
C ASP A 58 -1.03 -21.02 -8.27
N ALA A 59 -2.27 -21.26 -8.74
CA ALA A 59 -3.43 -21.48 -7.88
C ALA A 59 -3.24 -22.64 -6.91
N LEU A 60 -2.59 -23.73 -7.33
CA LEU A 60 -2.34 -24.90 -6.48
C LEU A 60 -1.34 -24.59 -5.35
N SER A 61 -0.34 -23.74 -5.61
CA SER A 61 0.59 -23.32 -4.56
C SER A 61 -0.10 -22.43 -3.52
N LEU A 62 -1.02 -21.56 -3.95
CA LEU A 62 -1.82 -20.72 -3.06
C LEU A 62 -2.78 -21.56 -2.21
N GLU A 63 -3.47 -22.52 -2.81
CA GLU A 63 -4.37 -23.42 -2.09
C GLU A 63 -3.63 -24.18 -0.99
N ARG A 64 -2.48 -24.78 -1.30
CA ARG A 64 -1.62 -25.43 -0.31
C ARG A 64 -1.19 -24.50 0.81
N ALA A 65 -0.76 -23.28 0.46
CA ALA A 65 -0.33 -22.28 1.42
C ALA A 65 -1.45 -21.87 2.39
N LEU A 66 -2.68 -21.72 1.89
CA LEU A 66 -3.83 -21.26 2.68
C LEU A 66 -4.53 -22.38 3.45
N THR A 67 -4.39 -23.64 3.00
CA THR A 67 -4.91 -24.81 3.72
C THR A 67 -3.95 -25.38 4.77
N THR A 68 -2.74 -24.84 4.90
CA THR A 68 -1.75 -25.24 5.93
C THR A 68 -2.28 -25.01 7.33
N GLU A 69 -2.23 -26.04 8.15
CA GLU A 69 -2.65 -25.95 9.56
C GLU A 69 -1.53 -25.38 10.47
N PRO A 70 -1.88 -24.68 11.57
CA PRO A 70 -3.23 -24.22 11.91
C PRO A 70 -3.74 -23.15 10.94
N ARG A 71 -5.07 -23.10 10.72
CA ARG A 71 -5.69 -22.17 9.76
C ARG A 71 -5.51 -20.71 10.14
N ALA A 72 -5.33 -19.87 9.15
CA ALA A 72 -5.28 -18.43 9.33
C ALA A 72 -6.68 -17.85 9.60
N VAL A 73 -6.76 -16.82 10.46
CA VAL A 73 -7.99 -16.06 10.73
C VAL A 73 -8.22 -14.96 9.69
N ALA A 74 -7.18 -14.58 8.96
CA ALA A 74 -7.26 -13.58 7.88
C ALA A 74 -6.14 -13.77 6.86
N VAL A 75 -6.40 -13.33 5.63
CA VAL A 75 -5.40 -13.08 4.59
C VAL A 75 -5.25 -11.58 4.41
N VAL A 76 -4.01 -11.05 4.45
CA VAL A 76 -3.69 -9.67 4.07
C VAL A 76 -2.93 -9.68 2.75
N ALA A 77 -3.51 -9.09 1.72
CA ALA A 77 -3.01 -9.09 0.36
C ALA A 77 -2.41 -7.72 0.01
N SER A 78 -1.07 -7.61 0.10
CA SER A 78 -0.30 -6.40 -0.19
C SER A 78 0.63 -6.53 -1.41
N ALA A 79 0.58 -7.65 -2.12
CA ALA A 79 1.35 -7.81 -3.35
C ALA A 79 0.86 -6.86 -4.45
N ALA A 80 1.77 -6.37 -5.27
CA ALA A 80 1.46 -5.53 -6.43
C ALA A 80 2.33 -5.94 -7.63
N GLY A 81 1.71 -6.04 -8.78
CA GLY A 81 2.40 -6.22 -10.07
C GLY A 81 3.07 -4.93 -10.53
N PHE A 82 2.38 -3.81 -10.38
CA PHE A 82 2.92 -2.49 -10.73
C PHE A 82 3.81 -1.96 -9.59
N THR A 83 5.11 -2.04 -9.78
CA THR A 83 6.12 -1.53 -8.85
C THR A 83 7.20 -0.75 -9.62
N ALA A 84 8.00 0.06 -8.92
CA ALA A 84 9.15 0.75 -9.54
C ALA A 84 10.16 -0.24 -10.17
N HIS A 85 10.23 -1.47 -9.65
CA HIS A 85 11.06 -2.53 -10.23
C HIS A 85 10.42 -3.10 -11.49
N SER A 86 9.13 -3.43 -11.45
CA SER A 86 8.41 -4.02 -12.57
C SER A 86 8.28 -3.08 -13.75
N ALA A 87 8.25 -1.77 -13.52
CA ALA A 87 8.26 -0.76 -14.58
C ALA A 87 9.56 -0.79 -15.43
N ARG A 88 10.64 -1.38 -14.91
CA ARG A 88 11.94 -1.50 -15.59
C ARG A 88 12.16 -2.88 -16.22
N THR A 89 11.38 -3.87 -15.87
CA THR A 89 11.51 -5.24 -16.37
C THR A 89 10.57 -5.48 -17.55
N LYS A 90 11.04 -6.20 -18.57
CA LYS A 90 10.18 -6.70 -19.64
C LYS A 90 9.30 -7.82 -19.08
N GLY A 91 8.01 -7.64 -19.04
CA GLY A 91 7.06 -8.68 -18.61
C GLY A 91 5.67 -8.09 -18.40
N ASP A 92 4.66 -8.94 -18.51
CA ASP A 92 3.28 -8.56 -18.23
C ASP A 92 3.00 -8.68 -16.72
N ASN A 93 3.33 -7.62 -15.99
CA ASN A 93 3.06 -7.54 -14.56
C ASN A 93 1.56 -7.30 -14.25
N SER A 94 0.76 -6.99 -15.27
CA SER A 94 -0.68 -6.81 -15.12
C SER A 94 -1.37 -8.11 -14.68
N ARG A 95 -0.85 -9.27 -15.11
CA ARG A 95 -1.38 -10.57 -14.72
C ARG A 95 -1.33 -10.82 -13.21
N THR A 96 -0.35 -10.26 -12.50
CA THR A 96 -0.29 -10.37 -11.04
C THR A 96 -1.52 -9.71 -10.39
N ASP A 97 -1.88 -8.51 -10.84
CA ASP A 97 -3.00 -7.74 -10.28
C ASP A 97 -4.37 -8.13 -10.87
N THR A 98 -4.42 -9.06 -11.84
CA THR A 98 -5.65 -9.63 -12.42
C THR A 98 -5.81 -11.10 -12.07
N GLU A 99 -5.23 -12.00 -12.88
CA GLU A 99 -5.30 -13.46 -12.72
C GLU A 99 -4.74 -13.90 -11.36
N GLY A 100 -3.60 -13.36 -10.95
CA GLY A 100 -2.97 -13.72 -9.67
C GLY A 100 -3.85 -13.40 -8.47
N TYR A 101 -4.54 -12.25 -8.47
CA TYR A 101 -5.47 -11.90 -7.40
C TYR A 101 -6.75 -12.74 -7.44
N ARG A 102 -7.26 -13.11 -8.62
CA ARG A 102 -8.39 -14.07 -8.73
C ARG A 102 -8.03 -15.41 -8.11
N ASN A 103 -6.86 -15.95 -8.43
CA ASN A 103 -6.36 -17.19 -7.83
C ASN A 103 -6.27 -17.08 -6.30
N LEU A 104 -5.80 -15.93 -5.78
CA LEU A 104 -5.69 -15.72 -4.33
C LEU A 104 -7.07 -15.66 -3.66
N VAL A 105 -8.03 -14.98 -4.27
CA VAL A 105 -9.41 -14.89 -3.75
C VAL A 105 -10.06 -16.27 -3.73
N ASP A 106 -9.96 -17.02 -4.82
CA ASP A 106 -10.51 -18.38 -4.93
C ASP A 106 -9.86 -19.33 -3.89
N ALA A 107 -8.54 -19.31 -3.78
CA ALA A 107 -7.83 -20.11 -2.79
C ALA A 107 -8.20 -19.73 -1.34
N THR A 108 -8.41 -18.42 -1.05
CA THR A 108 -8.84 -17.95 0.27
C THR A 108 -10.25 -18.45 0.59
N LYS A 109 -11.16 -18.37 -0.37
CA LYS A 109 -12.53 -18.84 -0.25
C LYS A 109 -12.57 -20.35 -0.02
N ASN A 110 -11.85 -21.12 -0.84
CA ASN A 110 -11.78 -22.58 -0.76
C ASN A 110 -11.17 -23.06 0.57
N ALA A 111 -10.18 -22.33 1.08
CA ALA A 111 -9.58 -22.60 2.38
C ALA A 111 -10.49 -22.22 3.56
N GLY A 112 -11.62 -21.56 3.35
CA GLY A 112 -12.53 -21.13 4.39
C GLY A 112 -11.96 -20.06 5.32
N VAL A 113 -11.01 -19.25 4.84
CA VAL A 113 -10.45 -18.14 5.65
C VAL A 113 -11.51 -17.06 5.81
N PRO A 114 -11.87 -16.66 7.06
CA PRO A 114 -13.07 -15.86 7.32
C PRO A 114 -12.97 -14.40 6.87
N ARG A 115 -11.79 -13.88 6.56
CA ARG A 115 -11.63 -12.49 6.08
C ARG A 115 -10.45 -12.28 5.16
N PHE A 116 -10.65 -11.37 4.21
CA PHE A 116 -9.65 -10.94 3.24
C PHE A 116 -9.42 -9.43 3.36
N ILE A 117 -8.22 -9.02 3.68
CA ILE A 117 -7.84 -7.59 3.74
C ILE A 117 -7.06 -7.27 2.47
N LEU A 118 -7.67 -6.48 1.61
CA LEU A 118 -7.07 -6.04 0.35
C LEU A 118 -6.40 -4.68 0.52
N ILE A 119 -5.13 -4.56 0.20
CA ILE A 119 -4.51 -3.25 -0.02
C ILE A 119 -4.87 -2.81 -1.44
N SER A 120 -5.79 -1.87 -1.52
CA SER A 120 -6.32 -1.28 -2.74
C SER A 120 -5.78 0.14 -2.95
N ILE A 121 -6.35 0.90 -3.88
CA ILE A 121 -5.89 2.22 -4.27
C ILE A 121 -7.06 3.20 -4.13
N LEU A 122 -6.80 4.35 -3.50
CA LEU A 122 -7.77 5.42 -3.31
C LEU A 122 -8.40 5.83 -4.65
N GLU A 123 -9.74 5.93 -4.66
CA GLU A 123 -10.54 6.32 -5.83
C GLU A 123 -10.33 5.41 -7.08
N CYS A 124 -9.93 4.13 -6.88
CA CYS A 124 -9.68 3.21 -7.99
C CYS A 124 -10.92 2.92 -8.85
N ASP A 125 -12.12 3.04 -8.29
CA ASP A 125 -13.41 2.91 -8.98
C ASP A 125 -13.71 4.09 -9.91
N LYS A 126 -13.07 5.24 -9.72
CA LYS A 126 -13.24 6.45 -10.53
C LYS A 126 -12.15 6.64 -11.60
N ALA A 127 -11.20 5.70 -11.67
CA ALA A 127 -10.06 5.75 -12.59
C ALA A 127 -10.01 4.56 -13.58
N PRO A 128 -11.07 4.29 -14.37
CA PRO A 128 -11.15 3.11 -15.23
C PRO A 128 -10.06 3.08 -16.32
N ASP A 129 -9.57 4.24 -16.74
CA ASP A 129 -8.52 4.36 -17.75
C ASP A 129 -7.09 4.15 -17.21
N VAL A 130 -6.93 4.04 -15.89
CA VAL A 130 -5.64 3.78 -15.24
C VAL A 130 -5.53 2.29 -14.93
N PRO A 131 -4.71 1.50 -15.67
CA PRO A 131 -4.76 0.04 -15.64
C PRO A 131 -4.63 -0.57 -14.24
N HIS A 132 -3.63 -0.18 -13.45
CA HIS A 132 -3.44 -0.76 -12.12
C HIS A 132 -4.50 -0.33 -11.09
N PHE A 133 -5.24 0.79 -11.34
CA PHE A 133 -6.38 1.19 -10.51
C PHE A 133 -7.59 0.33 -10.87
N SER A 134 -7.91 0.22 -12.16
CA SER A 134 -9.01 -0.62 -12.61
C SER A 134 -8.83 -2.09 -12.26
N GLN A 135 -7.60 -2.60 -12.22
CA GLN A 135 -7.28 -3.96 -11.78
C GLN A 135 -7.56 -4.16 -10.29
N LYS A 136 -7.22 -3.19 -9.42
CA LYS A 136 -7.56 -3.26 -8.00
C LYS A 136 -9.08 -3.21 -7.78
N PHE A 137 -9.76 -2.32 -8.48
CA PHE A 137 -11.22 -2.27 -8.42
C PHE A 137 -11.87 -3.58 -8.91
N ALA A 138 -11.35 -4.18 -9.97
CA ALA A 138 -11.81 -5.49 -10.44
C ALA A 138 -11.62 -6.60 -9.37
N THR A 139 -10.56 -6.51 -8.56
CA THR A 139 -10.36 -7.43 -7.43
C THR A 139 -11.40 -7.22 -6.34
N GLU A 140 -11.75 -5.97 -6.01
CA GLU A 140 -12.84 -5.68 -5.06
C GLU A 140 -14.16 -6.27 -5.54
N LYS A 141 -14.51 -6.10 -6.83
CA LYS A 141 -15.70 -6.70 -7.42
C LYS A 141 -15.69 -8.22 -7.42
N TYR A 142 -14.52 -8.82 -7.63
CA TYR A 142 -14.40 -10.28 -7.59
C TYR A 142 -14.58 -10.86 -6.17
N LEU A 143 -14.13 -10.13 -5.15
CA LEU A 143 -14.39 -10.49 -3.75
C LEU A 143 -15.90 -10.47 -3.43
N GLU A 144 -16.63 -9.46 -3.93
CA GLU A 144 -18.09 -9.37 -3.84
C GLU A 144 -18.78 -10.55 -4.56
N GLU A 145 -18.42 -10.79 -5.82
CA GLU A 145 -18.94 -11.89 -6.64
C GLU A 145 -18.77 -13.25 -5.97
N LYS A 146 -17.60 -13.48 -5.37
CA LYS A 146 -17.29 -14.71 -4.67
C LYS A 146 -17.90 -14.80 -3.28
N ASN A 147 -18.55 -13.77 -2.78
CA ASN A 147 -19.04 -13.69 -1.40
C ASN A 147 -17.92 -14.04 -0.39
N GLN A 148 -16.69 -13.58 -0.64
CA GLN A 148 -15.58 -13.66 0.29
C GLN A 148 -15.63 -12.45 1.20
N PRO A 149 -15.80 -12.62 2.55
CA PRO A 149 -15.81 -11.46 3.44
C PRO A 149 -14.48 -10.69 3.35
N TYR A 150 -14.56 -9.38 3.10
CA TYR A 150 -13.38 -8.57 2.84
C TYR A 150 -13.50 -7.14 3.40
N LEU A 151 -12.33 -6.51 3.60
CA LEU A 151 -12.20 -5.06 3.72
C LEU A 151 -11.10 -4.60 2.75
N ALA A 152 -11.45 -3.71 1.82
CA ALA A 152 -10.49 -3.11 0.92
C ALA A 152 -10.03 -1.76 1.48
N LEU A 153 -8.74 -1.66 1.82
CA LEU A 153 -8.10 -0.43 2.28
C LEU A 153 -7.56 0.30 1.04
N ARG A 154 -8.30 1.28 0.57
CA ARG A 154 -7.95 2.12 -0.59
C ARG A 154 -6.95 3.19 -0.17
N ALA A 155 -5.68 2.89 -0.31
CA ALA A 155 -4.59 3.74 0.16
C ALA A 155 -4.40 5.00 -0.70
N GLY A 156 -4.21 6.14 -0.04
CA GLY A 156 -3.73 7.37 -0.64
C GLY A 156 -2.27 7.28 -1.11
N ALA A 157 -1.73 8.37 -1.63
CA ALA A 157 -0.34 8.45 -2.06
C ALA A 157 0.60 8.22 -0.87
N PHE A 158 1.57 7.33 -1.02
CA PHE A 158 2.52 7.05 0.06
C PHE A 158 3.48 8.22 0.29
N LEU A 159 3.55 8.68 1.57
CA LEU A 159 4.53 9.66 2.02
C LEU A 159 5.96 9.10 1.90
N ASP A 160 6.13 7.83 2.26
CA ASP A 160 7.38 7.07 2.26
C ASP A 160 7.47 6.18 1.02
N ARG A 161 7.92 6.73 -0.08
CA ARG A 161 8.04 5.94 -1.31
C ARG A 161 9.12 4.89 -1.21
N ALA A 162 8.92 3.81 -1.98
CA ALA A 162 9.90 2.74 -2.10
C ALA A 162 11.33 3.28 -2.29
N HIS A 163 12.28 2.62 -1.61
CA HIS A 163 13.73 2.91 -1.67
C HIS A 163 14.19 4.22 -1.01
N ASP A 164 13.42 4.79 -0.08
CA ASP A 164 13.82 5.94 0.75
C ASP A 164 14.31 7.19 -0.01
N VAL A 165 13.83 7.36 -1.24
CA VAL A 165 14.18 8.53 -2.04
C VAL A 165 13.81 9.83 -1.33
N VAL A 166 12.71 9.82 -0.56
CA VAL A 166 12.24 10.99 0.20
C VAL A 166 13.26 11.37 1.27
N ALA A 167 13.72 10.44 2.13
CA ALA A 167 14.69 10.72 3.18
C ALA A 167 16.00 11.27 2.62
N GLN A 168 16.52 10.69 1.54
CA GLN A 168 17.73 11.16 0.88
C GLN A 168 17.60 12.60 0.36
N LYS A 169 16.44 12.93 -0.22
CA LYS A 169 16.16 14.27 -0.76
C LYS A 169 15.94 15.29 0.36
N VAL A 170 15.20 14.89 1.42
CA VAL A 170 14.98 15.74 2.60
C VAL A 170 16.28 16.05 3.32
N ARG A 171 17.24 15.11 3.43
CA ARG A 171 18.60 15.41 3.93
C ARG A 171 19.29 16.52 3.12
N LYS A 172 19.01 16.61 1.82
CA LYS A 172 19.52 17.66 0.92
C LYS A 172 18.65 18.93 0.90
N GLY A 173 17.67 19.06 1.79
CA GLY A 173 16.83 20.26 1.93
C GLY A 173 15.67 20.36 0.95
N PHE A 174 15.21 19.26 0.31
CA PHE A 174 14.04 19.33 -0.53
C PHE A 174 13.14 18.07 -0.49
N PHE A 175 11.85 18.29 -0.66
CA PHE A 175 10.84 17.25 -0.83
C PHE A 175 10.55 17.03 -2.32
N PRO A 176 10.53 15.78 -2.84
CA PRO A 176 10.24 15.51 -4.24
C PRO A 176 8.73 15.63 -4.51
N ASP A 177 8.34 16.69 -5.22
CA ASP A 177 6.94 16.94 -5.61
C ASP A 177 6.67 16.31 -6.98
N ILE A 178 5.79 15.32 -7.02
CA ILE A 178 5.48 14.59 -8.26
C ILE A 178 4.53 15.37 -9.14
N VAL A 179 3.55 16.06 -8.55
CA VAL A 179 2.50 16.77 -9.27
C VAL A 179 2.38 18.19 -8.69
N PRO A 180 3.29 19.10 -9.07
CA PRO A 180 3.31 20.44 -8.53
C PRO A 180 1.96 21.15 -8.66
N GLY A 181 1.53 21.80 -7.57
CA GLY A 181 0.28 22.55 -7.53
C GLY A 181 -1.00 21.73 -7.34
N VAL A 182 -0.89 20.41 -7.25
CA VAL A 182 -2.05 19.52 -7.03
C VAL A 182 -2.02 18.97 -5.61
N ALA A 183 -3.16 19.05 -4.92
CA ALA A 183 -3.34 18.40 -3.63
C ALA A 183 -3.63 16.90 -3.82
N LEU A 184 -3.06 16.06 -2.97
CA LEU A 184 -3.24 14.62 -2.93
C LEU A 184 -3.59 14.18 -1.52
N ASP A 185 -4.45 13.21 -1.38
CA ASP A 185 -4.57 12.47 -0.14
C ASP A 185 -3.36 11.54 0.02
N MET A 186 -2.66 11.70 1.14
CA MET A 186 -1.45 10.95 1.45
C MET A 186 -1.65 10.04 2.65
N ILE A 187 -0.86 8.99 2.72
CA ILE A 187 -0.79 8.06 3.86
C ILE A 187 0.66 7.67 4.15
N TYR A 188 1.01 7.50 5.41
CA TYR A 188 2.27 6.91 5.82
C TYR A 188 2.14 5.39 5.90
N SER A 189 3.07 4.63 5.30
CA SER A 189 2.97 3.16 5.23
C SER A 189 2.74 2.46 6.58
N PRO A 190 3.37 2.87 7.71
CA PRO A 190 3.07 2.31 9.02
C PRO A 190 1.63 2.54 9.50
N ASP A 191 0.98 3.66 9.12
CA ASP A 191 -0.44 3.86 9.46
C ASP A 191 -1.34 2.90 8.70
N LEU A 192 -1.10 2.74 7.40
CA LEU A 192 -1.81 1.75 6.60
C LEU A 192 -1.59 0.33 7.12
N ALA A 193 -0.36 0.02 7.54
CA ALA A 193 -0.04 -1.28 8.13
C ALA A 193 -0.79 -1.53 9.44
N ARG A 194 -0.90 -0.50 10.30
CA ARG A 194 -1.70 -0.56 11.52
C ARG A 194 -3.17 -0.85 11.21
N TYR A 195 -3.76 -0.11 10.26
CA TYR A 195 -5.14 -0.35 9.83
C TYR A 195 -5.34 -1.75 9.25
N ALA A 196 -4.39 -2.25 8.46
CA ALA A 196 -4.46 -3.61 7.94
C ALA A 196 -4.40 -4.67 9.06
N ALA A 197 -3.59 -4.45 10.08
CA ALA A 197 -3.51 -5.35 11.25
C ALA A 197 -4.78 -5.29 12.11
N GLU A 198 -5.35 -4.11 12.34
CA GLU A 198 -6.64 -3.93 13.03
C GLU A 198 -7.76 -4.61 12.27
N ALA A 199 -7.85 -4.42 10.95
CA ALA A 199 -8.82 -5.05 10.09
C ALA A 199 -8.73 -6.58 10.11
N ALA A 200 -7.50 -7.11 10.14
CA ALA A 200 -7.26 -8.55 10.15
C ALA A 200 -7.64 -9.22 11.48
N LEU A 201 -7.47 -8.51 12.60
CA LEU A 201 -7.52 -9.13 13.93
C LEU A 201 -8.71 -8.67 14.79
N ASP A 202 -9.03 -7.38 14.77
CA ASP A 202 -9.82 -6.79 15.85
C ASP A 202 -11.20 -6.30 15.38
N MET A 203 -11.38 -6.00 14.10
CA MET A 203 -12.66 -5.51 13.59
C MET A 203 -13.76 -6.58 13.61
N PRO A 204 -14.99 -6.21 13.96
CA PRO A 204 -16.13 -7.12 13.91
C PRO A 204 -16.49 -7.50 12.45
N ALA A 205 -17.10 -8.67 12.26
CA ALA A 205 -17.50 -9.14 10.94
C ALA A 205 -18.50 -8.19 10.23
N SER A 206 -19.26 -7.41 10.99
CA SER A 206 -20.22 -6.43 10.46
C SER A 206 -19.56 -5.26 9.70
N THR A 207 -18.25 -5.04 9.88
CA THR A 207 -17.49 -4.00 9.16
C THR A 207 -16.86 -4.50 7.86
N LEU A 208 -17.06 -5.77 7.52
CA LEU A 208 -16.56 -6.34 6.26
C LEU A 208 -17.50 -6.04 5.08
N ASN A 209 -17.12 -6.50 3.90
CA ASN A 209 -17.82 -6.35 2.62
C ASN A 209 -17.96 -4.89 2.18
N GLN A 210 -16.87 -4.13 2.36
CA GLN A 210 -16.79 -2.75 1.92
C GLN A 210 -15.36 -2.33 1.56
N SER A 211 -15.26 -1.19 0.91
CA SER A 211 -14.01 -0.46 0.71
C SER A 211 -14.00 0.82 1.55
N VAL A 212 -12.83 1.24 1.97
CA VAL A 212 -12.60 2.47 2.71
C VAL A 212 -11.36 3.18 2.21
N ASP A 213 -11.49 4.47 1.92
CA ASP A 213 -10.37 5.33 1.55
C ASP A 213 -9.52 5.60 2.80
N VAL A 214 -8.21 5.38 2.69
CA VAL A 214 -7.26 5.50 3.82
C VAL A 214 -6.23 6.58 3.52
N ARG A 215 -6.25 7.64 4.35
CA ARG A 215 -5.49 8.88 4.11
C ARG A 215 -5.20 9.65 5.39
N CYS A 216 -4.41 10.72 5.28
CA CYS A 216 -4.35 11.76 6.30
C CYS A 216 -5.64 12.60 6.31
N ASN A 217 -5.78 13.42 7.33
CA ASN A 217 -7.00 14.19 7.61
C ASN A 217 -7.39 15.20 6.51
N VAL A 218 -6.41 15.70 5.76
CA VAL A 218 -6.62 16.66 4.66
C VAL A 218 -5.73 16.35 3.46
N PRO A 219 -6.20 16.61 2.22
CA PRO A 219 -5.33 16.54 1.04
C PRO A 219 -4.20 17.56 1.14
N THR A 220 -3.00 17.19 0.70
CA THR A 220 -1.79 18.01 0.83
C THR A 220 -1.10 18.23 -0.51
N THR A 221 -0.55 19.42 -0.71
CA THR A 221 0.36 19.73 -1.82
C THR A 221 1.82 19.47 -1.43
N GLY A 222 2.70 19.35 -2.40
CA GLY A 222 4.15 19.24 -2.15
C GLY A 222 4.70 20.32 -1.22
N PRO A 223 4.36 21.62 -1.41
CA PRO A 223 4.75 22.68 -0.49
C PRO A 223 4.25 22.48 0.95
N MET A 224 3.03 21.99 1.17
CA MET A 224 2.50 21.69 2.51
C MET A 224 3.31 20.61 3.20
N VAL A 225 3.65 19.53 2.49
CA VAL A 225 4.50 18.46 3.01
C VAL A 225 5.91 18.97 3.32
N ALA A 226 6.49 19.79 2.44
CA ALA A 226 7.80 20.40 2.66
C ALA A 226 7.80 21.34 3.89
N ALA A 227 6.70 22.09 4.12
CA ALA A 227 6.53 22.91 5.29
C ALA A 227 6.44 22.08 6.59
N ALA A 228 5.76 20.92 6.55
CA ALA A 228 5.74 19.99 7.67
C ALA A 228 7.16 19.47 7.99
N PHE A 229 7.94 19.08 6.98
CA PHE A 229 9.36 18.73 7.17
C PHE A 229 10.18 19.88 7.75
N THR A 230 9.95 21.12 7.29
CA THR A 230 10.65 22.29 7.81
C THR A 230 10.38 22.48 9.30
N ARG A 231 9.12 22.38 9.72
CA ARG A 231 8.74 22.49 11.14
C ARG A 231 9.37 21.39 12.00
N VAL A 232 9.28 20.15 11.56
CA VAL A 232 9.79 18.99 12.31
C VAL A 232 11.32 18.99 12.40
N LEU A 233 12.01 19.41 11.35
CA LEU A 233 13.49 19.37 11.28
C LEU A 233 14.15 20.65 11.81
N GLY A 234 13.39 21.73 12.03
CA GLY A 234 13.94 23.04 12.41
C GLY A 234 14.86 23.65 11.34
N ARG A 235 14.77 23.23 10.09
CA ARG A 235 15.56 23.74 8.97
C ARG A 235 14.76 23.73 7.67
N SER A 236 15.10 24.64 6.75
CA SER A 236 14.37 24.78 5.49
C SER A 236 14.38 23.50 4.65
N VAL A 237 13.18 23.06 4.24
CA VAL A 237 12.94 22.04 3.23
C VAL A 237 11.97 22.63 2.22
N VAL A 238 12.28 22.57 0.94
CA VAL A 238 11.45 23.13 -0.14
C VAL A 238 10.93 22.02 -1.04
N ALA A 239 9.72 22.17 -1.57
CA ALA A 239 9.19 21.25 -2.57
C ALA A 239 9.90 21.50 -3.91
N LYS A 240 10.39 20.44 -4.56
CA LYS A 240 10.98 20.51 -5.89
C LYS A 240 10.30 19.52 -6.84
N PRO A 241 9.89 19.94 -8.03
CA PRO A 241 9.33 19.06 -9.03
C PRO A 241 10.25 17.87 -9.33
N VAL A 242 9.68 16.66 -9.36
CA VAL A 242 10.40 15.46 -9.83
C VAL A 242 10.64 15.54 -11.33
N ILE A 243 9.65 16.03 -12.07
CA ILE A 243 9.73 16.29 -13.50
C ILE A 243 9.57 17.80 -13.67
N GLN A 244 10.55 18.43 -14.32
CA GLN A 244 10.47 19.87 -14.59
C GLN A 244 9.21 20.17 -15.42
N PRO A 245 8.42 21.20 -15.08
CA PRO A 245 7.16 21.50 -15.75
C PRO A 245 7.28 21.62 -17.28
N ILE A 246 8.40 22.09 -17.78
CA ILE A 246 8.67 22.23 -19.23
C ILE A 246 8.69 20.89 -19.98
N PHE A 247 9.03 19.79 -19.31
CA PHE A 247 9.07 18.45 -19.92
C PHE A 247 7.75 17.69 -19.85
N VAL A 248 6.79 18.20 -19.08
CA VAL A 248 5.52 17.53 -18.85
C VAL A 248 4.71 17.32 -20.15
N PRO A 249 4.62 18.31 -21.06
CA PRO A 249 3.92 18.14 -22.36
C PRO A 249 4.55 17.08 -23.26
N MET A 250 5.81 16.73 -23.04
CA MET A 250 6.52 15.71 -23.82
C MET A 250 6.24 14.28 -23.34
N LEU A 251 5.67 14.10 -22.13
CA LEU A 251 5.42 12.77 -21.58
C LEU A 251 4.44 11.93 -22.41
N PRO A 252 3.27 12.45 -22.87
CA PRO A 252 2.33 11.66 -23.66
C PRO A 252 2.93 11.12 -24.94
N PRO A 253 3.58 11.93 -25.82
CA PRO A 253 4.19 11.40 -27.04
C PRO A 253 5.32 10.39 -26.75
N VAL A 254 6.15 10.61 -25.73
CA VAL A 254 7.19 9.65 -25.35
C VAL A 254 6.58 8.34 -24.85
N ALA A 255 5.49 8.39 -24.11
CA ALA A 255 4.77 7.20 -23.61
C ALA A 255 4.19 6.34 -24.73
N CYS A 256 3.93 6.89 -25.94
CA CYS A 256 3.53 6.10 -27.11
C CYS A 256 4.63 5.10 -27.51
N PHE A 257 5.87 5.46 -27.34
CA PHE A 257 7.04 4.64 -27.72
C PHE A 257 7.62 3.85 -26.55
N VAL A 258 7.29 4.21 -25.30
CA VAL A 258 7.80 3.59 -24.08
C VAL A 258 6.64 3.03 -23.26
N PRO A 259 6.29 1.74 -23.45
CA PRO A 259 5.12 1.14 -22.79
C PRO A 259 5.12 1.27 -21.26
N SER A 260 6.28 1.20 -20.61
CA SER A 260 6.40 1.34 -19.15
C SER A 260 6.05 2.74 -18.62
N LEU A 261 6.00 3.76 -19.49
CA LEU A 261 5.58 5.12 -19.12
C LEU A 261 4.07 5.36 -19.32
N ARG A 262 3.38 4.50 -20.06
CA ARG A 262 1.95 4.70 -20.38
C ARG A 262 1.09 4.79 -19.13
N ASP A 263 1.25 3.85 -18.21
CA ASP A 263 0.48 3.83 -16.96
C ASP A 263 0.82 5.01 -16.08
N GLN A 264 2.10 5.37 -15.99
CA GLN A 264 2.53 6.54 -15.21
C GLN A 264 1.94 7.84 -15.77
N VAL A 265 1.91 8.01 -17.10
CA VAL A 265 1.30 9.18 -17.74
C VAL A 265 -0.21 9.22 -17.49
N LYS A 266 -0.90 8.09 -17.54
CA LYS A 266 -2.32 8.00 -17.23
C LYS A 266 -2.61 8.39 -15.78
N VAL A 267 -1.84 7.89 -14.83
CA VAL A 267 -1.93 8.27 -13.41
C VAL A 267 -1.73 9.79 -13.24
N LEU A 268 -0.64 10.32 -13.78
CA LEU A 268 -0.33 11.75 -13.67
C LEU A 268 -1.42 12.64 -14.30
N THR A 269 -1.96 12.20 -15.43
CA THR A 269 -3.05 12.91 -16.13
C THR A 269 -4.32 12.89 -15.28
N TRP A 270 -4.66 11.74 -14.68
CA TRP A 270 -5.81 11.58 -13.82
C TRP A 270 -5.70 12.42 -12.54
N ILE A 271 -4.54 12.39 -11.89
CA ILE A 271 -4.25 13.21 -10.70
C ILE A 271 -4.43 14.70 -11.01
N ARG A 272 -3.91 15.18 -12.16
CA ARG A 272 -4.05 16.59 -12.57
C ARG A 272 -5.47 17.04 -12.84
N LYS A 273 -6.37 16.12 -13.13
CA LYS A 273 -7.80 16.39 -13.28
C LYS A 273 -8.56 16.40 -11.96
N GLY A 274 -7.86 16.37 -10.82
CA GLY A 274 -8.45 16.37 -9.48
C GLY A 274 -8.71 14.96 -8.92
N GLY A 275 -8.22 13.94 -9.56
CA GLY A 275 -8.22 12.58 -9.00
C GLY A 275 -7.28 12.42 -7.81
N PHE A 276 -7.36 11.28 -7.10
CA PHE A 276 -6.56 10.96 -5.93
C PHE A 276 -6.83 11.83 -4.69
N VAL A 277 -8.08 12.28 -4.59
CA VAL A 277 -8.64 12.96 -3.40
C VAL A 277 -9.94 12.26 -3.03
N SER A 278 -10.02 11.77 -1.81
CA SER A 278 -11.21 11.06 -1.31
C SER A 278 -12.41 11.99 -1.20
N HIS A 279 -13.54 11.49 -1.63
CA HIS A 279 -14.85 12.11 -1.41
C HIS A 279 -15.62 11.45 -0.26
N GLU A 280 -15.05 10.44 0.38
CA GLU A 280 -15.61 9.81 1.57
C GLU A 280 -15.17 10.57 2.83
N SER A 281 -16.14 11.06 3.61
CA SER A 281 -15.84 11.93 4.76
C SER A 281 -15.72 11.20 6.10
N HIS A 282 -16.37 10.03 6.27
CA HIS A 282 -16.57 9.45 7.59
C HIS A 282 -16.08 8.03 7.78
N LYS A 283 -16.15 7.15 6.77
CA LYS A 283 -15.86 5.72 6.93
C LYS A 283 -14.51 5.40 7.60
N GLN A 284 -13.44 6.08 7.21
CA GLN A 284 -12.13 5.83 7.83
C GLN A 284 -12.15 6.18 9.33
N LYS A 285 -12.77 7.31 9.70
CA LYS A 285 -12.90 7.74 11.09
C LYS A 285 -13.77 6.78 11.90
N ASP A 286 -14.86 6.33 11.32
CA ASP A 286 -15.79 5.40 11.97
C ASP A 286 -15.13 4.04 12.25
N LEU A 287 -14.26 3.59 11.35
CA LEU A 287 -13.59 2.29 11.48
C LEU A 287 -12.31 2.34 12.32
N PHE A 288 -11.53 3.41 12.22
CA PHE A 288 -10.15 3.48 12.75
C PHE A 288 -9.89 4.64 13.71
N GLY A 289 -10.90 5.47 13.99
CA GLY A 289 -10.76 6.66 14.84
C GLY A 289 -10.18 7.86 14.08
N GLU A 290 -9.56 8.76 14.83
CA GLU A 290 -9.04 10.01 14.25
C GLU A 290 -7.97 9.77 13.18
N LEU A 291 -8.08 10.51 12.08
CA LEU A 291 -7.15 10.44 10.97
C LEU A 291 -5.82 11.10 11.35
N PRO A 292 -4.68 10.51 10.95
CA PRO A 292 -3.37 11.14 11.17
C PRO A 292 -3.28 12.48 10.42
N THR A 293 -2.60 13.44 11.01
CA THR A 293 -2.22 14.67 10.28
C THR A 293 -0.97 14.42 9.45
N ILE A 294 -0.73 15.25 8.44
CA ILE A 294 0.51 15.16 7.65
C ILE A 294 1.72 15.50 8.55
N GLU A 295 1.57 16.42 9.49
CA GLU A 295 2.60 16.78 10.46
C GLU A 295 3.02 15.59 11.34
N ASP A 296 2.05 14.87 11.91
CA ASP A 296 2.31 13.68 12.72
C ASP A 296 2.99 12.58 11.92
N SER A 297 2.52 12.38 10.69
CA SER A 297 3.09 11.39 9.75
C SER A 297 4.53 11.74 9.38
N VAL A 298 4.82 13.03 9.10
CA VAL A 298 6.18 13.53 8.83
C VAL A 298 7.06 13.41 10.09
N ALA A 299 6.55 13.72 11.27
CA ALA A 299 7.32 13.61 12.52
C ALA A 299 7.72 12.15 12.79
N ARG A 300 6.80 11.19 12.62
CA ARG A 300 7.11 9.76 12.74
C ARG A 300 8.08 9.31 11.66
N TYR A 301 7.85 9.70 10.42
CA TYR A 301 8.76 9.42 9.31
C TYR A 301 10.20 9.90 9.61
N CYS A 302 10.36 11.12 10.13
CA CYS A 302 11.65 11.67 10.48
C CYS A 302 12.36 10.87 11.58
N ARG A 303 11.62 10.38 12.59
CA ARG A 303 12.18 9.47 13.63
C ARG A 303 12.60 8.13 13.03
N ASP A 304 11.71 7.50 12.26
CA ASP A 304 11.93 6.16 11.70
C ASP A 304 13.08 6.12 10.71
N LYS A 305 13.37 7.26 10.06
CA LYS A 305 14.48 7.41 9.11
C LYS A 305 15.74 8.07 9.69
N GLY A 306 15.78 8.27 11.00
CA GLY A 306 16.93 8.88 11.68
C GLY A 306 17.26 10.29 11.17
N LEU A 307 16.22 11.07 10.77
CA LEU A 307 16.37 12.47 10.38
C LEU A 307 16.38 13.41 11.59
N ILE A 308 15.79 12.98 12.69
CA ILE A 308 15.84 13.62 14.02
C ILE A 308 16.26 12.58 15.05
N LYS A 309 16.90 13.04 16.11
CA LYS A 309 17.24 12.17 17.24
C LYS A 309 15.94 11.69 17.93
N PRO A 310 15.91 10.46 18.47
CA PRO A 310 14.83 10.08 19.38
C PRO A 310 14.74 11.12 20.50
N THR A 311 13.56 11.66 20.75
CA THR A 311 13.32 12.35 22.02
C THR A 311 13.56 11.36 23.13
N ALA A 312 14.45 11.68 24.06
CA ALA A 312 14.64 10.89 25.28
C ALA A 312 13.25 10.72 25.96
N PRO A 313 12.97 9.54 26.51
CA PRO A 313 11.71 9.23 27.16
C PRO A 313 11.42 10.17 28.33
#